data_85e1ece10a7ea3b9d167cb746ebfd903
#
_entry.id   85e1ece10a7ea3b9d167cb746ebfd903
#
_cell.length_a   1.000
_cell.length_b   1.000
_cell.length_c   1.000
_cell.angle_alpha   90.00
_cell.angle_beta   90.00
_cell.angle_gamma   90.00
#
_symmetry.space_group_name_H-M   'P 1'
#
loop_
_entity.id
_entity.type
_entity.pdbx_description
1 polymer ?
#
loop_
_entity_poly.entity_id
_entity_poly.type
_entity_poly.pdbx_seq_one_letter_code
_entity_poly.pdbx_strand_id
1 'polypeptide(L)'
;MAEFDAFHLARIQFAFTISFHIIFPALTIGLASYLVVLEGMWLKTRRLIWRQLYHFWLNIFAINFGMGVVSGLVMAYQFGTNWSGFSQFAGSITGPLLTYEVLTAFFLEAGFLGVMLFGWNRVGPGLHFFSTCMVAMGTLASTFWILASNSWMQTPQGFHIEQGQVIPDSWLAIIFNPSFAWRLLHMSIAAFLSTALFVGASAAWHLLRDNDTPAIRTMFSMALWMALIVAPIQAVVGDMHGLNTLKHQPAKIAAIEGHWENKPGEATPLLLFGLPDMAEERTRYPLAIPALGSLILTHSRSAQVPALKDFPANERPNSTIVFWSFRFMVGAGFLMIALGAIGWYLRRHKRLCDSRPFLWFALAMGPVGLLTILAGWITTEVGRQPWVVYGLLRTRDAVSAHSTLQMSISLAAFVIVYFAVFGVGYLYLIRLLKLGPQPESELALNSSGTPARPLSAPDKLPSEEKF
;
A
#
# COMPACT_ATOMS: atom_id res chain seq x y z
N MET A 1 16.65 -24.21 19.87
CA MET A 1 15.80 -23.03 19.74
C MET A 1 16.71 -21.91 19.30
N ALA A 2 16.47 -21.27 18.14
CA ALA A 2 17.25 -20.10 17.77
C ALA A 2 17.05 -19.03 18.85
N GLU A 3 18.11 -18.65 19.54
CA GLU A 3 18.07 -17.53 20.48
C GLU A 3 17.73 -16.27 19.68
N PHE A 4 16.58 -15.65 19.98
CA PHE A 4 16.20 -14.37 19.41
C PHE A 4 17.13 -13.30 19.97
N ASP A 5 18.17 -12.98 19.23
CA ASP A 5 19.08 -11.89 19.55
C ASP A 5 18.43 -10.52 19.24
N ALA A 6 19.09 -9.44 19.67
CA ALA A 6 18.60 -8.07 19.45
C ALA A 6 18.37 -7.76 17.96
N PHE A 7 19.17 -8.32 17.07
CA PHE A 7 19.03 -8.16 15.62
C PHE A 7 17.71 -8.74 15.09
N HIS A 8 17.35 -9.96 15.50
CA HIS A 8 16.08 -10.56 15.09
C HIS A 8 14.87 -9.79 15.63
N LEU A 9 14.95 -9.34 16.91
CA LEU A 9 13.90 -8.54 17.52
C LEU A 9 13.72 -7.19 16.83
N ALA A 10 14.81 -6.51 16.44
CA ALA A 10 14.74 -5.26 15.67
C ALA A 10 14.06 -5.46 14.30
N ARG A 11 14.36 -6.57 13.60
CA ARG A 11 13.70 -6.92 12.35
C ARG A 11 12.21 -7.21 12.52
N ILE A 12 11.84 -7.95 13.56
CA ILE A 12 10.43 -8.25 13.87
C ILE A 12 9.68 -6.95 14.19
N GLN A 13 10.27 -6.06 15.00
CA GLN A 13 9.66 -4.77 15.31
C GLN A 13 9.47 -3.91 14.06
N PHE A 14 10.48 -3.84 13.19
CA PHE A 14 10.36 -3.10 11.93
C PHE A 14 9.31 -3.72 11.01
N ALA A 15 9.29 -5.05 10.85
CA ALA A 15 8.30 -5.75 10.04
C ALA A 15 6.87 -5.51 10.55
N PHE A 16 6.66 -5.49 11.87
CA PHE A 16 5.38 -5.18 12.50
C PHE A 16 4.96 -3.73 12.19
N THR A 17 5.81 -2.75 12.45
CA THR A 17 5.47 -1.34 12.29
C THR A 17 5.27 -0.94 10.82
N ILE A 18 6.11 -1.43 9.90
CA ILE A 18 5.93 -1.15 8.45
C ILE A 18 4.68 -1.82 7.90
N SER A 19 4.37 -3.04 8.32
CA SER A 19 3.16 -3.74 7.86
C SER A 19 1.89 -3.01 8.33
N PHE A 20 1.91 -2.46 9.53
CA PHE A 20 0.83 -1.62 10.03
C PHE A 20 0.73 -0.30 9.26
N HIS A 21 1.87 0.38 9.09
CA HIS A 21 1.89 1.70 8.45
C HIS A 21 1.43 1.66 6.99
N ILE A 22 1.89 0.70 6.20
CA ILE A 22 1.65 0.65 4.74
C ILE A 22 0.17 0.60 4.35
N ILE A 23 -0.69 0.07 5.23
CA ILE A 23 -2.13 -0.04 5.02
C ILE A 23 -2.77 1.36 4.91
N PHE A 24 -2.34 2.31 5.73
CA PHE A 24 -2.95 3.64 5.78
C PHE A 24 -2.62 4.48 4.54
N PRO A 25 -1.35 4.68 4.12
CA PRO A 25 -1.05 5.37 2.87
C PRO A 25 -1.70 4.74 1.66
N ALA A 26 -1.74 3.42 1.57
CA ALA A 26 -2.39 2.73 0.46
C ALA A 26 -3.87 3.12 0.29
N LEU A 27 -4.62 3.18 1.40
CA LEU A 27 -6.01 3.65 1.38
C LEU A 27 -6.10 5.18 1.22
N THR A 28 -5.20 5.95 1.84
CA THR A 28 -5.22 7.42 1.78
C THR A 28 -5.04 7.92 0.35
N ILE A 29 -4.09 7.37 -0.40
CA ILE A 29 -3.83 7.71 -1.82
C ILE A 29 -5.09 7.51 -2.66
N GLY A 30 -5.69 6.33 -2.57
CA GLY A 30 -6.85 6.01 -3.36
C GLY A 30 -8.10 6.76 -2.93
N LEU A 31 -8.36 6.92 -1.61
CA LEU A 31 -9.51 7.66 -1.09
C LEU A 31 -9.42 9.15 -1.40
N ALA A 32 -8.25 9.81 -1.28
CA ALA A 32 -8.08 11.21 -1.64
C ALA A 32 -8.44 11.44 -3.10
N SER A 33 -7.92 10.62 -4.01
CA SER A 33 -8.25 10.67 -5.43
C SER A 33 -9.73 10.37 -5.71
N TYR A 34 -10.32 9.44 -4.98
CA TYR A 34 -11.76 9.12 -5.07
C TYR A 34 -12.62 10.30 -4.64
N LEU A 35 -12.24 11.02 -3.58
CA LEU A 35 -12.92 12.23 -3.12
C LEU A 35 -12.86 13.36 -4.16
N VAL A 36 -11.75 13.53 -4.87
CA VAL A 36 -11.66 14.47 -6.01
C VAL A 36 -12.70 14.13 -7.07
N VAL A 37 -12.83 12.83 -7.42
CA VAL A 37 -13.83 12.39 -8.41
C VAL A 37 -15.25 12.65 -7.93
N LEU A 38 -15.57 12.33 -6.67
CA LEU A 38 -16.91 12.53 -6.11
C LEU A 38 -17.30 14.01 -6.05
N GLU A 39 -16.39 14.87 -5.59
CA GLU A 39 -16.64 16.32 -5.54
C GLU A 39 -16.72 16.93 -6.93
N GLY A 40 -15.84 16.55 -7.85
CA GLY A 40 -15.88 16.97 -9.24
C GLY A 40 -17.20 16.60 -9.94
N MET A 41 -17.71 15.38 -9.68
CA MET A 41 -19.03 14.94 -10.18
C MET A 41 -20.17 15.70 -9.57
N TRP A 42 -20.08 16.06 -8.26
CA TRP A 42 -21.07 16.94 -7.63
C TRP A 42 -21.05 18.34 -8.25
N LEU A 43 -19.89 18.94 -8.44
CA LEU A 43 -19.77 20.26 -9.07
C LEU A 43 -20.35 20.27 -10.49
N LYS A 44 -20.12 19.22 -11.28
CA LYS A 44 -20.58 19.08 -12.65
C LYS A 44 -22.08 18.82 -12.76
N THR A 45 -22.62 17.96 -11.90
CA THR A 45 -23.98 17.42 -12.07
C THR A 45 -24.98 17.96 -11.07
N ARG A 46 -24.52 18.52 -9.97
CA ARG A 46 -25.31 18.97 -8.81
C ARG A 46 -26.24 17.91 -8.22
N ARG A 47 -26.02 16.63 -8.50
CA ARG A 47 -26.81 15.53 -7.95
C ARG A 47 -26.35 15.24 -6.53
N LEU A 48 -27.30 15.22 -5.58
CA LEU A 48 -27.06 15.05 -4.13
C LEU A 48 -26.31 13.75 -3.78
N ILE A 49 -26.46 12.70 -4.59
CA ILE A 49 -25.79 11.42 -4.39
C ILE A 49 -24.26 11.56 -4.31
N TRP A 50 -23.66 12.44 -5.12
CA TRP A 50 -22.22 12.64 -5.13
C TRP A 50 -21.74 13.35 -3.85
N ARG A 51 -22.52 14.32 -3.37
CA ARG A 51 -22.25 15.01 -2.10
C ARG A 51 -22.37 14.06 -0.91
N GLN A 52 -23.40 13.22 -0.89
CA GLN A 52 -23.64 12.20 0.12
C GLN A 52 -22.45 11.22 0.20
N LEU A 53 -22.00 10.70 -0.94
CA LEU A 53 -20.83 9.81 -1.01
C LEU A 53 -19.55 10.52 -0.59
N TYR A 54 -19.36 11.79 -1.00
CA TYR A 54 -18.20 12.59 -0.62
C TYR A 54 -18.07 12.70 0.91
N HIS A 55 -19.12 13.14 1.61
CA HIS A 55 -19.07 13.28 3.07
C HIS A 55 -18.90 11.95 3.79
N PHE A 56 -19.50 10.89 3.30
CA PHE A 56 -19.29 9.55 3.86
C PHE A 56 -17.83 9.13 3.79
N TRP A 57 -17.23 9.21 2.62
CA TRP A 57 -15.84 8.78 2.41
C TRP A 57 -14.83 9.76 2.97
N LEU A 58 -15.17 11.05 3.09
CA LEU A 58 -14.34 12.06 3.74
C LEU A 58 -14.10 11.71 5.23
N ASN A 59 -15.13 11.29 5.96
CA ASN A 59 -14.98 10.89 7.36
C ASN A 59 -14.05 9.66 7.51
N ILE A 60 -14.18 8.68 6.63
CA ILE A 60 -13.32 7.50 6.61
C ILE A 60 -11.88 7.89 6.24
N PHE A 61 -11.71 8.75 5.25
CA PHE A 61 -10.43 9.29 4.84
C PHE A 61 -9.72 10.01 6.01
N ALA A 62 -10.43 10.88 6.73
CA ALA A 62 -9.84 11.66 7.82
C ALA A 62 -9.25 10.78 8.93
N ILE A 63 -9.97 9.73 9.32
CA ILE A 63 -9.48 8.77 10.33
C ILE A 63 -8.28 8.00 9.81
N ASN A 64 -8.39 7.47 8.59
CA ASN A 64 -7.32 6.70 7.97
C ASN A 64 -6.05 7.55 7.79
N PHE A 65 -6.21 8.81 7.37
CA PHE A 65 -5.12 9.78 7.24
C PHE A 65 -4.44 10.03 8.59
N GLY A 66 -5.22 10.34 9.64
CA GLY A 66 -4.68 10.54 10.99
C GLY A 66 -3.90 9.35 11.52
N MET A 67 -4.41 8.13 11.34
CA MET A 67 -3.70 6.90 11.70
C MET A 67 -2.41 6.74 10.87
N GLY A 68 -2.44 7.09 9.58
CA GLY A 68 -1.26 7.08 8.70
C GLY A 68 -0.16 8.01 9.19
N VAL A 69 -0.50 9.24 9.54
CA VAL A 69 0.47 10.24 10.06
C VAL A 69 1.12 9.74 11.35
N VAL A 70 0.33 9.26 12.31
CA VAL A 70 0.87 8.75 13.60
C VAL A 70 1.81 7.57 13.37
N SER A 71 1.41 6.59 12.55
CA SER A 71 2.26 5.43 12.27
C SER A 71 3.52 5.79 11.47
N GLY A 72 3.44 6.79 10.59
CA GLY A 72 4.57 7.28 9.80
C GLY A 72 5.63 7.97 10.65
N LEU A 73 5.23 8.79 11.62
CA LEU A 73 6.15 9.41 12.58
C LEU A 73 6.92 8.35 13.37
N VAL A 74 6.23 7.32 13.84
CA VAL A 74 6.86 6.20 14.55
C VAL A 74 7.89 5.48 13.69
N MET A 75 7.59 5.27 12.40
CA MET A 75 8.53 4.67 11.45
C MET A 75 9.77 5.53 11.22
N ALA A 76 9.59 6.82 10.99
CA ALA A 76 10.71 7.74 10.81
C ALA A 76 11.65 7.72 12.04
N TYR A 77 11.09 7.61 13.24
CA TYR A 77 11.87 7.52 14.46
C TYR A 77 12.72 6.23 14.54
N GLN A 78 12.23 5.11 14.04
CA GLN A 78 12.96 3.84 14.06
C GLN A 78 14.24 3.85 13.22
N PHE A 79 14.32 4.67 12.17
CA PHE A 79 15.56 4.79 11.39
C PHE A 79 16.74 5.30 12.24
N GLY A 80 16.50 6.24 13.18
CA GLY A 80 17.53 6.72 14.08
C GLY A 80 17.77 5.82 15.30
N THR A 81 16.71 5.22 15.84
CA THR A 81 16.80 4.43 17.08
C THR A 81 17.24 3.00 16.84
N ASN A 82 16.61 2.26 15.95
CA ASN A 82 16.85 0.83 15.75
C ASN A 82 17.84 0.53 14.62
N TRP A 83 18.01 1.48 13.67
CA TRP A 83 18.77 1.31 12.44
C TRP A 83 19.80 2.44 12.26
N SER A 84 20.53 2.78 13.33
CA SER A 84 21.52 3.87 13.32
C SER A 84 22.66 3.65 12.32
N GLY A 85 23.11 2.41 12.12
CA GLY A 85 24.10 2.08 11.09
C GLY A 85 23.61 2.40 9.68
N PHE A 86 22.32 2.14 9.37
CA PHE A 86 21.72 2.58 8.12
C PHE A 86 21.69 4.10 8.00
N SER A 87 21.24 4.80 9.05
CA SER A 87 21.18 6.26 9.05
C SER A 87 22.56 6.91 8.92
N GLN A 88 23.60 6.32 9.51
CA GLN A 88 24.97 6.79 9.34
C GLN A 88 25.51 6.56 7.92
N PHE A 89 25.24 5.39 7.34
CA PHE A 89 25.71 5.04 5.99
C PHE A 89 24.96 5.81 4.88
N ALA A 90 23.62 5.80 4.92
CA ALA A 90 22.76 6.28 3.83
C ALA A 90 22.04 7.59 4.12
N GLY A 91 22.24 8.20 5.30
CA GLY A 91 21.50 9.38 5.76
C GLY A 91 21.67 10.60 4.88
N SER A 92 22.84 10.78 4.24
CA SER A 92 23.10 11.88 3.30
C SER A 92 22.22 11.85 2.04
N ILE A 93 21.65 10.68 1.69
CA ILE A 93 20.71 10.50 0.58
C ILE A 93 19.29 10.35 1.08
N THR A 94 19.03 9.41 1.99
CA THR A 94 17.68 9.12 2.45
C THR A 94 17.09 10.23 3.32
N GLY A 95 17.93 10.93 4.10
CA GLY A 95 17.52 12.06 4.93
C GLY A 95 16.88 13.21 4.13
N PRO A 96 17.57 13.79 3.13
CA PRO A 96 16.98 14.79 2.25
C PRO A 96 15.70 14.33 1.54
N LEU A 97 15.64 13.09 1.04
CA LEU A 97 14.42 12.56 0.36
C LEU A 97 13.22 12.50 1.30
N LEU A 98 13.42 12.03 2.55
CA LEU A 98 12.38 12.01 3.58
C LEU A 98 12.02 13.44 4.05
N THR A 99 12.98 14.36 4.10
CA THR A 99 12.74 15.76 4.43
C THR A 99 11.89 16.44 3.35
N TYR A 100 12.17 16.20 2.06
CA TYR A 100 11.34 16.70 0.97
C TYR A 100 9.94 16.12 0.97
N GLU A 101 9.77 14.88 1.40
CA GLU A 101 8.43 14.29 1.62
C GLU A 101 7.65 15.11 2.64
N VAL A 102 8.22 15.41 3.79
CA VAL A 102 7.56 16.23 4.82
C VAL A 102 7.26 17.65 4.31
N LEU A 103 8.24 18.30 3.68
CA LEU A 103 8.11 19.70 3.24
C LEU A 103 7.12 19.87 2.09
N THR A 104 7.10 18.99 1.10
CA THR A 104 6.33 19.18 -0.13
C THR A 104 5.00 18.41 -0.13
N ALA A 105 4.91 17.31 0.61
CA ALA A 105 3.71 16.49 0.67
C ALA A 105 2.92 16.73 1.95
N PHE A 106 3.49 16.43 3.11
CA PHE A 106 2.76 16.53 4.38
C PHE A 106 2.29 17.95 4.70
N PHE A 107 3.10 18.99 4.46
CA PHE A 107 2.65 20.37 4.65
C PHE A 107 1.58 20.78 3.65
N LEU A 108 1.63 20.28 2.42
CA LEU A 108 0.57 20.49 1.44
C LEU A 108 -0.74 19.84 1.90
N GLU A 109 -0.68 18.58 2.33
CA GLU A 109 -1.83 17.85 2.86
C GLU A 109 -2.41 18.56 4.10
N ALA A 110 -1.59 18.81 5.11
CA ALA A 110 -2.03 19.43 6.37
C ALA A 110 -2.61 20.84 6.15
N GLY A 111 -2.02 21.64 5.25
CA GLY A 111 -2.48 22.98 4.93
C GLY A 111 -3.87 23.03 4.33
N PHE A 112 -4.19 22.09 3.43
CA PHE A 112 -5.49 22.05 2.75
C PHE A 112 -6.52 21.13 3.43
N LEU A 113 -6.08 20.19 4.26
CA LEU A 113 -6.95 19.25 4.95
C LEU A 113 -8.00 19.96 5.81
N GLY A 114 -7.63 21.03 6.49
CA GLY A 114 -8.56 21.83 7.30
C GLY A 114 -9.70 22.42 6.47
N VAL A 115 -9.41 22.92 5.27
CA VAL A 115 -10.43 23.41 4.34
C VAL A 115 -11.28 22.27 3.80
N MET A 116 -10.67 21.16 3.44
CA MET A 116 -11.37 19.98 2.95
C MET A 116 -12.34 19.39 3.99
N LEU A 117 -11.96 19.36 5.27
CA LEU A 117 -12.79 18.80 6.34
C LEU A 117 -13.88 19.77 6.83
N PHE A 118 -13.58 21.08 6.95
CA PHE A 118 -14.42 22.05 7.64
C PHE A 118 -14.88 23.20 6.75
N GLY A 119 -14.41 23.27 5.51
CA GLY A 119 -14.64 24.37 4.59
C GLY A 119 -15.95 24.33 3.82
N TRP A 120 -16.66 23.20 3.79
CA TRP A 120 -17.80 22.96 2.88
C TRP A 120 -18.82 24.12 2.83
N ASN A 121 -19.21 24.67 4.00
CA ASN A 121 -20.16 25.79 4.12
C ASN A 121 -19.46 27.13 4.41
N ARG A 122 -18.12 27.19 4.41
CA ARG A 122 -17.34 28.37 4.81
C ARG A 122 -16.58 29.02 3.67
N VAL A 123 -16.26 28.22 2.62
CA VAL A 123 -15.54 28.71 1.44
C VAL A 123 -16.36 28.41 0.18
N GLY A 124 -16.05 29.11 -0.91
CA GLY A 124 -16.69 28.84 -2.20
C GLY A 124 -16.36 27.43 -2.73
N PRO A 125 -17.26 26.81 -3.52
CA PRO A 125 -17.09 25.43 -3.98
C PRO A 125 -15.84 25.22 -4.84
N GLY A 126 -15.36 26.23 -5.53
CA GLY A 126 -14.10 26.15 -6.30
C GLY A 126 -12.87 26.03 -5.41
N LEU A 127 -12.79 26.80 -4.31
CA LEU A 127 -11.69 26.74 -3.35
C LEU A 127 -11.73 25.41 -2.56
N HIS A 128 -12.92 24.93 -2.24
CA HIS A 128 -13.08 23.65 -1.56
C HIS A 128 -12.56 22.51 -2.44
N PHE A 129 -13.00 22.45 -3.69
CA PHE A 129 -12.52 21.45 -4.67
C PHE A 129 -11.02 21.55 -4.92
N PHE A 130 -10.48 22.76 -5.04
CA PHE A 130 -9.04 22.97 -5.14
C PHE A 130 -8.31 22.37 -3.93
N SER A 131 -8.83 22.56 -2.72
CA SER A 131 -8.24 21.98 -1.51
C SER A 131 -8.27 20.46 -1.51
N THR A 132 -9.36 19.84 -1.96
CA THR A 132 -9.46 18.38 -2.15
C THR A 132 -8.42 17.88 -3.17
N CYS A 133 -8.21 18.60 -4.28
CA CYS A 133 -7.19 18.28 -5.26
C CYS A 133 -5.77 18.40 -4.66
N MET A 134 -5.51 19.45 -3.85
CA MET A 134 -4.20 19.63 -3.23
C MET A 134 -3.87 18.53 -2.23
N VAL A 135 -4.84 18.07 -1.44
CA VAL A 135 -4.66 16.91 -0.55
C VAL A 135 -4.37 15.66 -1.36
N ALA A 136 -5.09 15.39 -2.43
CA ALA A 136 -4.81 14.25 -3.30
C ALA A 136 -3.44 14.33 -3.97
N MET A 137 -3.01 15.51 -4.41
CA MET A 137 -1.66 15.73 -4.94
C MET A 137 -0.59 15.51 -3.87
N GLY A 138 -0.84 15.93 -2.63
CA GLY A 138 0.04 15.69 -1.49
C GLY A 138 0.28 14.21 -1.26
N THR A 139 -0.78 13.38 -1.25
CA THR A 139 -0.64 11.92 -1.08
C THR A 139 0.20 11.27 -2.19
N LEU A 140 0.06 11.75 -3.44
CA LEU A 140 0.89 11.27 -4.56
C LEU A 140 2.34 11.77 -4.47
N ALA A 141 2.56 13.02 -4.01
CA ALA A 141 3.89 13.57 -3.79
C ALA A 141 4.61 12.82 -2.65
N SER A 142 3.91 12.47 -1.56
CA SER A 142 4.45 11.61 -0.50
C SER A 142 4.88 10.26 -1.07
N THR A 143 4.01 9.62 -1.86
CA THR A 143 4.32 8.36 -2.56
C THR A 143 5.57 8.48 -3.43
N PHE A 144 5.72 9.58 -4.15
CA PHE A 144 6.88 9.85 -4.99
C PHE A 144 8.18 9.86 -4.19
N TRP A 145 8.25 10.64 -3.10
CA TRP A 145 9.47 10.78 -2.30
C TRP A 145 9.84 9.51 -1.53
N ILE A 146 8.85 8.85 -0.93
CA ILE A 146 9.07 7.58 -0.21
C ILE A 146 9.57 6.50 -1.18
N LEU A 147 8.99 6.41 -2.38
CA LEU A 147 9.44 5.43 -3.36
C LEU A 147 10.75 5.83 -4.06
N ALA A 148 11.10 7.11 -4.15
CA ALA A 148 12.43 7.53 -4.57
C ALA A 148 13.49 7.03 -3.59
N SER A 149 13.26 7.18 -2.28
CA SER A 149 14.13 6.64 -1.23
C SER A 149 14.21 5.11 -1.26
N ASN A 150 13.06 4.42 -1.28
CA ASN A 150 13.03 2.95 -1.28
C ASN A 150 13.63 2.35 -2.55
N SER A 151 13.34 2.91 -3.72
CA SER A 151 13.89 2.41 -4.99
C SER A 151 15.40 2.60 -5.08
N TRP A 152 15.93 3.70 -4.54
CA TRP A 152 17.38 3.90 -4.46
C TRP A 152 18.06 2.79 -3.63
N MET A 153 17.45 2.38 -2.52
CA MET A 153 17.99 1.27 -1.71
C MET A 153 17.99 -0.07 -2.47
N GLN A 154 17.14 -0.22 -3.50
CA GLN A 154 17.04 -1.42 -4.33
C GLN A 154 18.03 -1.40 -5.52
N THR A 155 18.22 -0.23 -6.12
CA THR A 155 19.11 -0.01 -7.29
C THR A 155 19.93 1.26 -7.08
N PRO A 156 20.87 1.26 -6.12
CA PRO A 156 21.62 2.46 -5.76
C PRO A 156 22.52 2.94 -6.89
N GLN A 157 22.43 4.25 -7.19
CA GLN A 157 23.29 4.94 -8.15
C GLN A 157 23.36 6.43 -7.86
N GLY A 158 24.24 7.17 -8.54
CA GLY A 158 24.39 8.62 -8.44
C GLY A 158 25.08 9.08 -7.16
N PHE A 159 25.99 8.28 -6.62
CA PHE A 159 26.74 8.55 -5.40
C PHE A 159 28.17 8.02 -5.50
N HIS A 160 29.04 8.47 -4.59
CA HIS A 160 30.30 7.80 -4.28
C HIS A 160 30.37 7.49 -2.76
N ILE A 161 31.36 6.70 -2.37
CA ILE A 161 31.59 6.37 -0.96
C ILE A 161 32.81 7.13 -0.47
N GLU A 162 32.64 7.92 0.59
CA GLU A 162 33.68 8.65 1.27
C GLU A 162 33.60 8.39 2.77
N GLN A 163 34.73 8.01 3.40
CA GLN A 163 34.84 7.69 4.83
C GLN A 163 33.75 6.72 5.35
N GLY A 164 33.34 5.75 4.53
CA GLY A 164 32.34 4.76 4.89
C GLY A 164 30.88 5.25 4.85
N GLN A 165 30.63 6.41 4.22
CA GLN A 165 29.31 6.98 4.01
C GLN A 165 29.07 7.18 2.51
N VAL A 166 27.81 7.10 2.07
CA VAL A 166 27.43 7.45 0.71
C VAL A 166 27.26 8.97 0.60
N ILE A 167 27.87 9.58 -0.41
CA ILE A 167 27.78 11.00 -0.70
C ILE A 167 27.08 11.17 -2.06
N PRO A 168 26.05 12.03 -2.16
CA PRO A 168 25.32 12.22 -3.40
C PRO A 168 26.16 12.97 -4.44
N ASP A 169 26.25 12.40 -5.66
CA ASP A 169 26.87 13.04 -6.85
C ASP A 169 25.80 13.65 -7.76
N SER A 170 24.69 12.94 -7.94
CA SER A 170 23.63 13.35 -8.86
C SER A 170 22.26 13.02 -8.29
N TRP A 171 21.53 14.03 -7.86
CA TRP A 171 20.15 13.87 -7.35
C TRP A 171 19.19 13.33 -8.41
N LEU A 172 19.37 13.67 -9.68
CA LEU A 172 18.55 13.11 -10.74
C LEU A 172 18.76 11.60 -10.89
N ALA A 173 20.01 11.13 -10.81
CA ALA A 173 20.31 9.70 -10.87
C ALA A 173 19.83 8.97 -9.61
N ILE A 174 19.89 9.61 -8.45
CA ILE A 174 19.38 9.05 -7.19
C ILE A 174 17.86 8.89 -7.26
N ILE A 175 17.13 9.95 -7.60
CA ILE A 175 15.66 9.95 -7.62
C ILE A 175 15.14 9.04 -8.75
N PHE A 176 15.65 9.23 -9.97
CA PHE A 176 15.21 8.47 -11.15
C PHE A 176 16.11 7.25 -11.40
N ASN A 177 16.42 6.50 -10.33
CA ASN A 177 17.18 5.27 -10.43
C ASN A 177 16.44 4.20 -11.27
N PRO A 178 17.11 3.13 -11.74
CA PRO A 178 16.53 2.18 -12.69
C PRO A 178 15.21 1.50 -12.27
N SER A 179 14.93 1.40 -10.98
CA SER A 179 13.71 0.74 -10.49
C SER A 179 12.59 1.72 -10.08
N PHE A 180 12.88 3.03 -10.03
CA PHE A 180 11.96 4.02 -9.48
C PHE A 180 10.61 4.08 -10.21
N ALA A 181 10.63 4.25 -11.53
CA ALA A 181 9.41 4.43 -12.32
C ALA A 181 8.46 3.23 -12.19
N TRP A 182 9.00 2.01 -12.23
CA TRP A 182 8.21 0.79 -12.11
C TRP A 182 7.61 0.63 -10.72
N ARG A 183 8.38 0.95 -9.66
CA ARG A 183 7.90 0.90 -8.28
C ARG A 183 6.84 1.94 -8.00
N LEU A 184 7.05 3.18 -8.46
CA LEU A 184 6.08 4.26 -8.30
C LEU A 184 4.76 3.92 -8.99
N LEU A 185 4.82 3.48 -10.25
CA LEU A 185 3.63 3.14 -11.02
C LEU A 185 2.90 1.94 -10.41
N HIS A 186 3.64 0.86 -10.11
CA HIS A 186 3.06 -0.36 -9.54
C HIS A 186 2.37 -0.11 -8.20
N MET A 187 3.02 0.62 -7.29
CA MET A 187 2.46 0.92 -5.96
C MET A 187 1.28 1.88 -6.03
N SER A 188 1.35 2.93 -6.87
CA SER A 188 0.25 3.88 -7.02
C SER A 188 -1.01 3.20 -7.56
N ILE A 189 -0.87 2.37 -8.60
CA ILE A 189 -1.99 1.62 -9.17
C ILE A 189 -2.53 0.59 -8.15
N ALA A 190 -1.65 -0.07 -7.39
CA ALA A 190 -2.06 -0.99 -6.33
C ALA A 190 -2.87 -0.29 -5.24
N ALA A 191 -2.52 0.94 -4.85
CA ALA A 191 -3.27 1.74 -3.89
C ALA A 191 -4.68 2.08 -4.41
N PHE A 192 -4.82 2.51 -5.67
CA PHE A 192 -6.11 2.76 -6.29
C PHE A 192 -6.98 1.49 -6.36
N LEU A 193 -6.39 0.37 -6.77
CA LEU A 193 -7.10 -0.91 -6.87
C LEU A 193 -7.55 -1.42 -5.49
N SER A 194 -6.69 -1.35 -4.49
CA SER A 194 -7.03 -1.74 -3.11
C SER A 194 -8.13 -0.88 -2.52
N THR A 195 -8.11 0.43 -2.79
CA THR A 195 -9.19 1.34 -2.40
C THR A 195 -10.50 1.00 -3.12
N ALA A 196 -10.46 0.68 -4.41
CA ALA A 196 -11.65 0.25 -5.14
C ALA A 196 -12.26 -1.02 -4.53
N LEU A 197 -11.43 -2.01 -4.16
CA LEU A 197 -11.89 -3.21 -3.48
C LEU A 197 -12.51 -2.90 -2.11
N PHE A 198 -11.91 -2.01 -1.35
CA PHE A 198 -12.41 -1.58 -0.05
C PHE A 198 -13.77 -0.87 -0.17
N VAL A 199 -13.92 0.05 -1.13
CA VAL A 199 -15.18 0.73 -1.45
C VAL A 199 -16.23 -0.27 -1.92
N GLY A 200 -15.86 -1.18 -2.81
CA GLY A 200 -16.73 -2.23 -3.35
C GLY A 200 -17.23 -3.20 -2.28
N ALA A 201 -16.35 -3.59 -1.35
CA ALA A 201 -16.71 -4.45 -0.23
C ALA A 201 -17.67 -3.77 0.75
N SER A 202 -17.45 -2.48 1.04
CA SER A 202 -18.38 -1.68 1.85
C SER A 202 -19.78 -1.64 1.21
N ALA A 203 -19.85 -1.39 -0.10
CA ALA A 203 -21.11 -1.41 -0.84
C ALA A 203 -21.78 -2.80 -0.83
N ALA A 204 -21.00 -3.85 -1.09
CA ALA A 204 -21.49 -5.23 -1.10
C ALA A 204 -22.06 -5.65 0.26
N TRP A 205 -21.41 -5.21 1.36
CA TRP A 205 -21.90 -5.47 2.71
C TRP A 205 -23.29 -4.86 2.97
N HIS A 206 -23.53 -3.63 2.49
CA HIS A 206 -24.83 -2.97 2.58
C HIS A 206 -25.88 -3.67 1.70
N LEU A 207 -25.54 -4.00 0.45
CA LEU A 207 -26.45 -4.71 -0.45
C LEU A 207 -26.85 -6.10 0.08
N LEU A 208 -25.94 -6.82 0.71
CA LEU A 208 -26.24 -8.11 1.36
C LEU A 208 -27.21 -7.98 2.54
N ARG A 209 -27.35 -6.79 3.11
CA ARG A 209 -28.27 -6.47 4.21
C ARG A 209 -29.53 -5.73 3.76
N ASP A 210 -29.82 -5.83 2.46
CA ASP A 210 -30.99 -5.23 1.84
C ASP A 210 -31.05 -3.68 1.99
N ASN A 211 -29.90 -3.04 2.31
CA ASN A 211 -29.73 -1.59 2.28
C ASN A 211 -29.33 -1.16 0.86
N ASP A 212 -30.33 -1.10 0.00
CA ASP A 212 -30.17 -0.85 -1.44
C ASP A 212 -30.56 0.58 -1.81
N THR A 213 -29.64 1.51 -1.59
CA THR A 213 -29.80 2.92 -1.95
C THR A 213 -29.06 3.26 -3.25
N PRO A 214 -29.50 4.33 -3.97
CA PRO A 214 -28.76 4.81 -5.15
C PRO A 214 -27.28 5.13 -4.88
N ALA A 215 -26.94 5.61 -3.66
CA ALA A 215 -25.58 5.88 -3.25
C ALA A 215 -24.74 4.58 -3.18
N ILE A 216 -25.29 3.54 -2.56
CA ILE A 216 -24.62 2.23 -2.44
C ILE A 216 -24.43 1.58 -3.81
N ARG A 217 -25.46 1.58 -4.67
CA ARG A 217 -25.34 1.08 -6.04
C ARG A 217 -24.28 1.85 -6.85
N THR A 218 -24.21 3.17 -6.67
CA THR A 218 -23.22 4.01 -7.37
C THR A 218 -21.81 3.70 -6.93
N MET A 219 -21.51 3.64 -5.62
CA MET A 219 -20.16 3.33 -5.17
C MET A 219 -19.74 1.90 -5.54
N PHE A 220 -20.66 0.92 -5.49
CA PHE A 220 -20.39 -0.45 -5.95
C PHE A 220 -20.04 -0.48 -7.43
N SER A 221 -20.85 0.23 -8.24
CA SER A 221 -20.62 0.34 -9.67
C SER A 221 -19.27 0.98 -10.02
N MET A 222 -18.88 2.07 -9.31
CA MET A 222 -17.59 2.73 -9.52
C MET A 222 -16.42 1.82 -9.16
N ALA A 223 -16.50 1.13 -8.04
CA ALA A 223 -15.48 0.18 -7.59
C ALA A 223 -15.24 -0.95 -8.61
N LEU A 224 -16.29 -1.52 -9.16
CA LEU A 224 -16.16 -2.59 -10.14
C LEU A 224 -15.68 -2.12 -11.52
N TRP A 225 -15.99 -0.90 -11.94
CA TRP A 225 -15.38 -0.31 -13.12
C TRP A 225 -13.87 -0.10 -12.92
N MET A 226 -13.48 0.38 -11.74
CA MET A 226 -12.07 0.53 -11.39
C MET A 226 -11.35 -0.82 -11.42
N ALA A 227 -11.93 -1.86 -10.80
CA ALA A 227 -11.36 -3.21 -10.81
C ALA A 227 -11.23 -3.76 -12.24
N LEU A 228 -12.25 -3.59 -13.10
CA LEU A 228 -12.24 -4.08 -14.47
C LEU A 228 -11.11 -3.46 -15.30
N ILE A 229 -10.86 -2.16 -15.13
CA ILE A 229 -9.87 -1.42 -15.94
C ILE A 229 -8.48 -1.55 -15.32
N VAL A 230 -8.38 -1.36 -14.01
CA VAL A 230 -7.08 -1.17 -13.35
C VAL A 230 -6.40 -2.50 -13.01
N ALA A 231 -7.15 -3.57 -12.72
CA ALA A 231 -6.52 -4.85 -12.37
C ALA A 231 -5.72 -5.49 -13.54
N PRO A 232 -6.20 -5.49 -14.81
CA PRO A 232 -5.38 -5.91 -15.94
C PRO A 232 -4.14 -5.02 -16.16
N ILE A 233 -4.28 -3.69 -16.00
CA ILE A 233 -3.16 -2.75 -16.11
C ILE A 233 -2.11 -3.04 -15.03
N GLN A 234 -2.57 -3.31 -13.80
CA GLN A 234 -1.68 -3.68 -12.70
C GLN A 234 -0.88 -4.95 -12.99
N ALA A 235 -1.50 -5.95 -13.64
CA ALA A 235 -0.82 -7.18 -14.04
C ALA A 235 0.29 -6.90 -15.07
N VAL A 236 0.01 -6.08 -16.09
CA VAL A 236 1.01 -5.67 -17.09
C VAL A 236 2.16 -4.88 -16.46
N VAL A 237 1.84 -3.90 -15.61
CA VAL A 237 2.88 -3.11 -14.91
C VAL A 237 3.69 -4.00 -13.96
N GLY A 238 3.05 -5.00 -13.33
CA GLY A 238 3.72 -5.99 -12.49
C GLY A 238 4.72 -6.85 -13.26
N ASP A 239 4.36 -7.29 -14.45
CA ASP A 239 5.24 -8.04 -15.34
C ASP A 239 6.47 -7.22 -15.73
N MET A 240 6.27 -5.99 -16.19
CA MET A 240 7.36 -5.06 -16.52
C MET A 240 8.28 -4.76 -15.33
N HIS A 241 7.71 -4.65 -14.12
CA HIS A 241 8.48 -4.51 -12.88
C HIS A 241 9.28 -5.80 -12.58
N GLY A 242 8.74 -6.97 -12.86
CA GLY A 242 9.43 -8.26 -12.78
C GLY A 242 10.64 -8.33 -13.69
N LEU A 243 10.50 -7.92 -14.95
CA LEU A 243 11.59 -7.84 -15.92
C LEU A 243 12.70 -6.87 -15.49
N ASN A 244 12.32 -5.72 -14.94
CA ASN A 244 13.29 -4.78 -14.34
C ASN A 244 14.02 -5.40 -13.15
N THR A 245 13.32 -6.17 -12.31
CA THR A 245 13.91 -6.87 -11.18
C THR A 245 14.87 -7.97 -11.63
N LEU A 246 14.55 -8.71 -12.68
CA LEU A 246 15.46 -9.70 -13.28
C LEU A 246 16.79 -9.07 -13.70
N LYS A 247 16.72 -7.90 -14.32
CA LYS A 247 17.91 -7.18 -14.79
C LYS A 247 18.81 -6.68 -13.66
N HIS A 248 18.23 -6.19 -12.56
CA HIS A 248 18.99 -5.49 -11.51
C HIS A 248 19.17 -6.29 -10.22
N GLN A 249 18.33 -7.29 -9.96
CA GLN A 249 18.34 -8.12 -8.76
C GLN A 249 18.01 -9.59 -9.09
N PRO A 250 18.88 -10.26 -9.89
CA PRO A 250 18.57 -11.60 -10.39
C PRO A 250 18.40 -12.66 -9.29
N ALA A 251 19.13 -12.56 -8.18
CA ALA A 251 18.96 -13.45 -7.03
C ALA A 251 17.52 -13.37 -6.43
N LYS A 252 16.90 -12.19 -6.45
CA LYS A 252 15.52 -12.00 -6.04
C LYS A 252 14.56 -12.78 -6.95
N ILE A 253 14.75 -12.73 -8.26
CA ILE A 253 13.92 -13.49 -9.21
C ILE A 253 14.10 -14.99 -9.00
N ALA A 254 15.32 -15.48 -8.81
CA ALA A 254 15.56 -16.88 -8.49
C ALA A 254 14.81 -17.33 -7.22
N ALA A 255 14.76 -16.46 -6.20
CA ALA A 255 14.00 -16.71 -4.97
C ALA A 255 12.47 -16.66 -5.18
N ILE A 256 11.97 -15.72 -5.99
CA ILE A 256 10.57 -15.61 -6.40
C ILE A 256 10.12 -16.88 -7.13
N GLU A 257 10.95 -17.39 -8.04
CA GLU A 257 10.62 -18.59 -8.81
C GLU A 257 10.88 -19.89 -8.03
N GLY A 258 11.57 -19.83 -6.90
CA GLY A 258 11.97 -21.04 -6.16
C GLY A 258 12.91 -21.93 -6.96
N HIS A 259 13.69 -21.33 -7.86
CA HIS A 259 14.55 -22.00 -8.81
C HIS A 259 15.97 -22.12 -8.25
N TRP A 260 16.45 -23.35 -8.03
CA TRP A 260 17.69 -23.60 -7.33
C TRP A 260 18.88 -23.83 -8.27
N GLU A 261 18.67 -24.54 -9.37
CA GLU A 261 19.75 -24.88 -10.31
C GLU A 261 19.22 -25.07 -11.73
N ASN A 262 20.05 -24.70 -12.70
CA ASN A 262 19.75 -24.86 -14.11
C ASN A 262 20.26 -26.22 -14.58
N LYS A 263 19.47 -26.95 -15.35
CA LYS A 263 19.90 -28.14 -16.05
C LYS A 263 20.30 -27.77 -17.48
N PRO A 264 21.45 -28.30 -17.97
CA PRO A 264 21.91 -28.00 -19.33
C PRO A 264 20.85 -28.37 -20.37
N GLY A 265 20.48 -27.40 -21.22
CA GLY A 265 19.52 -27.59 -22.31
C GLY A 265 18.05 -27.59 -21.91
N GLU A 266 17.70 -27.47 -20.64
CA GLU A 266 16.33 -27.34 -20.17
C GLU A 266 15.95 -25.86 -19.93
N ALA A 267 14.76 -25.46 -20.41
CA ALA A 267 14.19 -24.17 -20.11
C ALA A 267 13.68 -24.11 -18.66
N THR A 268 13.73 -22.93 -18.03
CA THR A 268 13.24 -22.74 -16.65
C THR A 268 11.73 -22.91 -16.59
N PRO A 269 11.20 -23.86 -15.79
CA PRO A 269 9.76 -24.02 -15.59
C PRO A 269 9.20 -22.93 -14.71
N LEU A 270 7.90 -22.64 -14.84
CA LEU A 270 7.16 -21.86 -13.85
C LEU A 270 6.62 -22.80 -12.77
N LEU A 271 7.01 -22.59 -11.52
CA LEU A 271 6.45 -23.34 -10.41
C LEU A 271 5.17 -22.64 -9.91
N LEU A 272 4.01 -23.25 -10.12
CA LEU A 272 2.74 -22.76 -9.58
C LEU A 272 2.64 -23.00 -8.07
N PHE A 273 3.13 -24.15 -7.63
CA PHE A 273 3.17 -24.57 -6.23
C PHE A 273 4.53 -25.24 -5.95
N GLY A 274 4.97 -25.17 -4.71
CA GLY A 274 6.18 -25.83 -4.23
C GLY A 274 6.51 -25.37 -2.82
N LEU A 275 7.35 -26.13 -2.14
CA LEU A 275 7.87 -25.80 -0.82
C LEU A 275 9.39 -25.60 -0.93
N PRO A 276 9.86 -24.37 -1.22
CA PRO A 276 11.30 -24.08 -1.24
C PRO A 276 11.90 -24.34 0.15
N ASP A 277 12.95 -25.14 0.19
CA ASP A 277 13.67 -25.49 1.40
C ASP A 277 15.09 -24.91 1.32
N MET A 278 15.38 -23.94 2.21
CA MET A 278 16.66 -23.26 2.27
C MET A 278 17.79 -24.16 2.79
N ALA A 279 17.48 -25.18 3.59
CA ALA A 279 18.49 -26.08 4.15
C ALA A 279 18.88 -27.18 3.17
N GLU A 280 17.91 -27.71 2.43
CA GLU A 280 18.14 -28.74 1.41
C GLU A 280 18.49 -28.14 0.03
N GLU A 281 18.41 -26.83 -0.12
CA GLU A 281 18.65 -26.10 -1.36
C GLU A 281 17.87 -26.66 -2.56
N ARG A 282 16.60 -26.97 -2.32
CA ARG A 282 15.67 -27.48 -3.35
C ARG A 282 14.22 -27.07 -3.06
N THR A 283 13.38 -27.12 -4.08
CA THR A 283 11.93 -26.97 -3.91
C THR A 283 11.28 -28.34 -3.88
N ARG A 284 10.59 -28.66 -2.76
CA ARG A 284 9.86 -29.91 -2.59
C ARG A 284 8.48 -29.84 -3.23
N TYR A 285 7.96 -30.96 -3.72
CA TYR A 285 6.61 -31.10 -4.30
C TYR A 285 6.28 -30.04 -5.37
N PRO A 286 7.15 -29.81 -6.36
CA PRO A 286 6.92 -28.77 -7.35
C PRO A 286 5.79 -29.16 -8.31
N LEU A 287 4.78 -28.27 -8.43
CA LEU A 287 3.83 -28.29 -9.54
C LEU A 287 4.32 -27.28 -10.59
N ALA A 288 4.93 -27.81 -11.65
CA ALA A 288 5.66 -27.03 -12.64
C ALA A 288 4.98 -27.03 -14.00
N ILE A 289 4.96 -25.86 -14.66
CA ILE A 289 4.63 -25.76 -16.09
C ILE A 289 5.94 -25.60 -16.86
N PRO A 290 6.31 -26.59 -17.70
CA PRO A 290 7.59 -26.56 -18.44
C PRO A 290 7.72 -25.31 -19.30
N ALA A 291 8.93 -24.74 -19.35
CA ALA A 291 9.33 -23.60 -20.18
C ALA A 291 8.54 -22.29 -19.97
N LEU A 292 7.50 -22.27 -19.12
CA LEU A 292 6.69 -21.08 -18.95
C LEU A 292 7.43 -19.98 -18.15
N GLY A 293 8.30 -20.33 -17.22
CA GLY A 293 9.16 -19.38 -16.51
C GLY A 293 10.11 -18.65 -17.46
N SER A 294 10.78 -19.41 -18.34
CA SER A 294 11.61 -18.84 -19.42
C SER A 294 10.79 -17.92 -20.33
N LEU A 295 9.61 -18.35 -20.76
CA LEU A 295 8.77 -17.59 -21.69
C LEU A 295 8.34 -16.25 -21.08
N ILE A 296 7.93 -16.21 -19.82
CA ILE A 296 7.50 -14.98 -19.14
C ILE A 296 8.69 -14.05 -18.90
N LEU A 297 9.80 -14.57 -18.36
CA LEU A 297 10.91 -13.73 -17.89
C LEU A 297 11.92 -13.36 -18.98
N THR A 298 12.03 -14.16 -20.06
CA THR A 298 13.04 -13.93 -21.12
C THR A 298 12.42 -13.77 -22.50
N HIS A 299 11.10 -13.94 -22.65
CA HIS A 299 10.39 -13.97 -23.93
C HIS A 299 10.92 -15.06 -24.89
N SER A 300 11.63 -16.06 -24.37
CA SER A 300 12.21 -17.19 -25.10
C SER A 300 11.82 -18.51 -24.43
N ARG A 301 11.52 -19.51 -25.24
CA ARG A 301 11.18 -20.86 -24.73
C ARG A 301 12.40 -21.69 -24.31
N SER A 302 13.61 -21.24 -24.61
CA SER A 302 14.86 -21.98 -24.38
C SER A 302 15.85 -21.26 -23.48
N ALA A 303 15.65 -19.97 -23.20
CA ALA A 303 16.56 -19.22 -22.33
C ALA A 303 16.39 -19.64 -20.86
N GLN A 304 17.50 -19.66 -20.14
CA GLN A 304 17.53 -19.96 -18.71
C GLN A 304 17.46 -18.67 -17.89
N VAL A 305 16.79 -18.76 -16.73
CA VAL A 305 16.75 -17.70 -15.72
C VAL A 305 17.81 -18.01 -14.66
N PRO A 306 18.48 -17.01 -14.05
CA PRO A 306 19.42 -17.25 -12.97
C PRO A 306 18.81 -18.10 -11.85
N ALA A 307 19.60 -19.04 -11.34
CA ALA A 307 19.22 -19.95 -10.27
C ALA A 307 19.82 -19.48 -8.94
N LEU A 308 19.25 -19.90 -7.80
CA LEU A 308 19.76 -19.50 -6.48
C LEU A 308 21.19 -19.97 -6.22
N LYS A 309 21.57 -21.15 -6.74
CA LYS A 309 22.93 -21.69 -6.59
C LYS A 309 23.99 -20.94 -7.39
N ASP A 310 23.58 -20.06 -8.33
CA ASP A 310 24.51 -19.18 -9.05
C ASP A 310 25.07 -18.06 -8.15
N PHE A 311 24.46 -17.86 -6.97
CA PHE A 311 24.85 -16.85 -5.99
C PHE A 311 25.44 -17.49 -4.73
N PRO A 312 26.36 -16.79 -4.02
CA PRO A 312 26.89 -17.25 -2.74
C PRO A 312 25.77 -17.50 -1.73
N ALA A 313 25.88 -18.55 -0.92
CA ALA A 313 24.81 -18.94 0.03
C ALA A 313 24.42 -17.82 1.02
N ASN A 314 25.40 -16.97 1.42
CA ASN A 314 25.19 -15.83 2.31
C ASN A 314 24.62 -14.56 1.62
N GLU A 315 24.33 -14.64 0.32
CA GLU A 315 23.72 -13.57 -0.47
C GLU A 315 22.34 -13.96 -1.04
N ARG A 316 21.89 -15.17 -0.77
CA ARG A 316 20.60 -15.68 -1.23
C ARG A 316 19.47 -15.17 -0.35
N PRO A 317 18.41 -14.60 -0.95
CA PRO A 317 17.17 -14.28 -0.23
C PRO A 317 16.48 -15.55 0.28
N ASN A 318 15.66 -15.42 1.32
CA ASN A 318 14.84 -16.52 1.80
C ASN A 318 13.74 -16.87 0.78
N SER A 319 14.00 -17.88 -0.04
CA SER A 319 13.11 -18.30 -1.12
C SER A 319 11.75 -18.77 -0.60
N THR A 320 11.67 -19.40 0.58
CA THR A 320 10.41 -19.87 1.15
C THR A 320 9.41 -18.73 1.32
N ILE A 321 9.85 -17.61 1.94
CA ILE A 321 9.00 -16.44 2.19
C ILE A 321 8.69 -15.71 0.88
N VAL A 322 9.72 -15.47 0.04
CA VAL A 322 9.59 -14.70 -1.19
C VAL A 322 8.71 -15.41 -2.22
N PHE A 323 8.87 -16.72 -2.39
CA PHE A 323 8.04 -17.55 -3.27
C PHE A 323 6.56 -17.44 -2.92
N TRP A 324 6.20 -17.67 -1.65
CA TRP A 324 4.80 -17.70 -1.24
C TRP A 324 4.15 -16.33 -1.20
N SER A 325 4.87 -15.30 -0.77
CA SER A 325 4.35 -13.92 -0.81
C SER A 325 4.07 -13.47 -2.25
N PHE A 326 4.95 -13.81 -3.20
CA PHE A 326 4.73 -13.53 -4.61
C PHE A 326 3.54 -14.30 -5.20
N ARG A 327 3.44 -15.61 -4.93
CA ARG A 327 2.31 -16.45 -5.41
C ARG A 327 0.98 -15.95 -4.86
N PHE A 328 0.92 -15.56 -3.59
CA PHE A 328 -0.27 -14.94 -3.01
C PHE A 328 -0.62 -13.63 -3.73
N MET A 329 0.36 -12.75 -3.94
CA MET A 329 0.16 -11.46 -4.63
C MET A 329 -0.41 -11.65 -6.05
N VAL A 330 0.20 -12.52 -6.84
CA VAL A 330 -0.23 -12.78 -8.22
C VAL A 330 -1.59 -13.48 -8.27
N GLY A 331 -1.81 -14.49 -7.42
CA GLY A 331 -3.09 -15.19 -7.33
C GLY A 331 -4.24 -14.27 -6.94
N ALA A 332 -4.03 -13.38 -5.96
CA ALA A 332 -4.99 -12.35 -5.60
C ALA A 332 -5.23 -11.36 -6.76
N GLY A 333 -4.19 -11.00 -7.52
CA GLY A 333 -4.32 -10.17 -8.72
C GLY A 333 -5.27 -10.79 -9.77
N PHE A 334 -5.15 -12.10 -10.02
CA PHE A 334 -6.10 -12.81 -10.91
C PHE A 334 -7.53 -12.82 -10.36
N LEU A 335 -7.72 -12.95 -9.05
CA LEU A 335 -9.04 -12.81 -8.43
C LEU A 335 -9.62 -11.40 -8.60
N MET A 336 -8.80 -10.35 -8.56
CA MET A 336 -9.23 -8.97 -8.83
C MET A 336 -9.66 -8.79 -10.28
N ILE A 337 -8.94 -9.36 -11.24
CA ILE A 337 -9.34 -9.38 -12.65
C ILE A 337 -10.67 -10.12 -12.83
N ALA A 338 -10.81 -11.29 -12.20
CA ALA A 338 -12.04 -12.07 -12.23
C ALA A 338 -13.22 -11.30 -11.62
N LEU A 339 -13.02 -10.58 -10.51
CA LEU A 339 -14.04 -9.72 -9.90
C LEU A 339 -14.53 -8.65 -10.88
N GLY A 340 -13.62 -7.96 -11.56
CA GLY A 340 -13.95 -6.96 -12.58
C GLY A 340 -14.72 -7.58 -13.75
N ALA A 341 -14.24 -8.70 -14.29
CA ALA A 341 -14.86 -9.38 -15.44
C ALA A 341 -16.26 -9.93 -15.12
N ILE A 342 -16.42 -10.60 -13.97
CA ILE A 342 -17.73 -11.10 -13.52
C ILE A 342 -18.68 -9.93 -13.25
N GLY A 343 -18.19 -8.84 -12.63
CA GLY A 343 -18.96 -7.63 -12.39
C GLY A 343 -19.47 -7.00 -13.72
N TRP A 344 -18.62 -6.96 -14.74
CA TRP A 344 -19.02 -6.50 -16.08
C TRP A 344 -20.07 -7.42 -16.72
N TYR A 345 -19.90 -8.73 -16.63
CA TYR A 345 -20.87 -9.73 -17.13
C TYR A 345 -22.23 -9.56 -16.44
N LEU A 346 -22.27 -9.51 -15.09
CA LEU A 346 -23.50 -9.32 -14.32
C LEU A 346 -24.18 -7.98 -14.60
N ARG A 347 -23.41 -6.92 -14.86
CA ARG A 347 -23.91 -5.60 -15.26
C ARG A 347 -24.67 -5.67 -16.59
N ARG A 348 -24.13 -6.38 -17.59
CA ARG A 348 -24.82 -6.57 -18.87
C ARG A 348 -26.15 -7.31 -18.73
N HIS A 349 -26.24 -8.21 -17.76
CA HIS A 349 -27.46 -8.95 -17.45
C HIS A 349 -28.36 -8.25 -16.41
N LYS A 350 -28.05 -7.00 -16.00
CA LYS A 350 -28.80 -6.22 -15.00
C LYS A 350 -28.92 -6.90 -13.62
N ARG A 351 -28.00 -7.78 -13.27
CA ARG A 351 -27.97 -8.56 -12.02
C ARG A 351 -26.81 -8.19 -11.07
N LEU A 352 -26.15 -7.06 -11.32
CA LEU A 352 -24.94 -6.66 -10.61
C LEU A 352 -25.13 -6.56 -9.09
N CYS A 353 -26.23 -5.94 -8.66
CA CYS A 353 -26.54 -5.71 -7.25
C CYS A 353 -27.38 -6.82 -6.62
N ASP A 354 -27.91 -7.76 -7.43
CA ASP A 354 -28.88 -8.76 -6.98
C ASP A 354 -28.25 -10.17 -6.80
N SER A 355 -27.03 -10.36 -7.31
CA SER A 355 -26.33 -11.65 -7.22
C SER A 355 -25.65 -11.82 -5.87
N ARG A 356 -26.33 -12.45 -4.91
CA ARG A 356 -25.78 -12.68 -3.54
C ARG A 356 -24.41 -13.38 -3.55
N PRO A 357 -24.14 -14.43 -4.37
CA PRO A 357 -22.81 -15.04 -4.41
C PRO A 357 -21.71 -14.05 -4.85
N PHE A 358 -22.02 -13.19 -5.81
CA PHE A 358 -21.09 -12.17 -6.28
C PHE A 358 -20.85 -11.08 -5.22
N LEU A 359 -21.90 -10.67 -4.50
CA LEU A 359 -21.76 -9.72 -3.38
C LEU A 359 -20.88 -10.29 -2.26
N TRP A 360 -21.01 -11.57 -1.93
CA TRP A 360 -20.09 -12.24 -0.98
C TRP A 360 -18.65 -12.28 -1.50
N PHE A 361 -18.47 -12.57 -2.78
CA PHE A 361 -17.14 -12.50 -3.40
C PHE A 361 -16.54 -11.09 -3.31
N ALA A 362 -17.31 -10.05 -3.68
CA ALA A 362 -16.87 -8.66 -3.60
C ALA A 362 -16.55 -8.25 -2.15
N LEU A 363 -17.35 -8.69 -1.17
CA LEU A 363 -17.10 -8.44 0.26
C LEU A 363 -15.79 -9.09 0.72
N ALA A 364 -15.57 -10.36 0.35
CA ALA A 364 -14.35 -11.08 0.70
C ALA A 364 -13.10 -10.45 0.07
N MET A 365 -13.22 -9.83 -1.10
CA MET A 365 -12.12 -9.13 -1.76
C MET A 365 -11.71 -7.81 -1.08
N GLY A 366 -12.52 -7.27 -0.18
CA GLY A 366 -12.23 -6.01 0.53
C GLY A 366 -10.85 -5.96 1.19
N PRO A 367 -10.51 -6.87 2.10
CA PRO A 367 -9.19 -6.92 2.73
C PRO A 367 -8.08 -7.42 1.78
N VAL A 368 -8.43 -8.18 0.73
CA VAL A 368 -7.45 -8.83 -0.15
C VAL A 368 -6.55 -7.82 -0.84
N GLY A 369 -7.05 -6.65 -1.22
CA GLY A 369 -6.23 -5.59 -1.83
C GLY A 369 -5.07 -5.17 -0.94
N LEU A 370 -5.34 -4.90 0.34
CA LEU A 370 -4.32 -4.50 1.32
C LEU A 370 -3.35 -5.65 1.65
N LEU A 371 -3.87 -6.86 1.81
CA LEU A 371 -3.03 -8.04 2.01
C LEU A 371 -2.12 -8.31 0.81
N THR A 372 -2.58 -8.02 -0.40
CA THR A 372 -1.79 -8.14 -1.63
C THR A 372 -0.65 -7.10 -1.66
N ILE A 373 -0.90 -5.87 -1.22
CA ILE A 373 0.14 -4.85 -1.06
C ILE A 373 1.20 -5.32 -0.06
N LEU A 374 0.79 -5.84 1.10
CA LEU A 374 1.71 -6.38 2.10
C LEU A 374 2.54 -7.54 1.54
N ALA A 375 1.92 -8.47 0.82
CA ALA A 375 2.62 -9.57 0.18
C ALA A 375 3.65 -9.07 -0.87
N GLY A 376 3.31 -8.03 -1.65
CA GLY A 376 4.23 -7.38 -2.57
C GLY A 376 5.43 -6.73 -1.86
N TRP A 377 5.20 -6.06 -0.73
CA TRP A 377 6.28 -5.51 0.09
C TRP A 377 7.15 -6.59 0.71
N ILE A 378 6.56 -7.68 1.22
CA ILE A 378 7.32 -8.85 1.72
C ILE A 378 8.19 -9.41 0.60
N THR A 379 7.64 -9.63 -0.58
CA THR A 379 8.39 -10.10 -1.75
C THR A 379 9.57 -9.18 -2.06
N THR A 380 9.34 -7.88 -2.06
CA THR A 380 10.33 -6.86 -2.39
C THR A 380 11.45 -6.78 -1.34
N GLU A 381 11.11 -6.70 -0.07
CA GLU A 381 12.05 -6.42 1.01
C GLU A 381 12.76 -7.67 1.55
N VAL A 382 12.05 -8.79 1.65
CA VAL A 382 12.70 -10.08 1.96
C VAL A 382 13.53 -10.55 0.78
N GLY A 383 13.06 -10.31 -0.45
CA GLY A 383 13.82 -10.61 -1.67
C GLY A 383 15.08 -9.77 -1.88
N ARG A 384 15.25 -8.66 -1.15
CA ARG A 384 16.49 -7.87 -1.12
C ARG A 384 17.52 -8.41 -0.13
N GLN A 385 17.09 -9.16 0.88
CA GLN A 385 18.02 -9.67 1.91
C GLN A 385 19.13 -10.50 1.29
N PRO A 386 20.35 -10.44 1.85
CA PRO A 386 20.72 -9.87 3.16
C PRO A 386 21.02 -8.36 3.17
N TRP A 387 20.70 -7.65 2.12
CA TRP A 387 21.05 -6.23 1.94
C TRP A 387 19.94 -5.30 2.44
N VAL A 388 20.29 -4.22 3.12
CA VAL A 388 19.42 -3.06 3.37
C VAL A 388 19.60 -2.00 2.27
N VAL A 389 20.82 -1.80 1.79
CA VAL A 389 21.10 -1.11 0.51
C VAL A 389 21.80 -2.12 -0.39
N TYR A 390 21.18 -2.47 -1.50
CA TYR A 390 21.58 -3.60 -2.33
C TYR A 390 23.04 -3.52 -2.79
N GLY A 391 23.82 -4.54 -2.47
CA GLY A 391 25.23 -4.64 -2.79
C GLY A 391 26.18 -3.76 -1.97
N LEU A 392 25.67 -2.89 -1.07
CA LEU A 392 26.47 -1.90 -0.36
C LEU A 392 26.47 -2.10 1.17
N LEU A 393 25.29 -2.25 1.77
CA LEU A 393 25.15 -2.36 3.23
C LEU A 393 24.29 -3.59 3.58
N ARG A 394 24.86 -4.50 4.35
CA ARG A 394 24.11 -5.65 4.86
C ARG A 394 23.19 -5.23 6.02
N THR A 395 22.05 -5.89 6.13
CA THR A 395 21.06 -5.60 7.18
C THR A 395 21.65 -5.79 8.58
N ARG A 396 22.58 -6.73 8.76
CA ARG A 396 23.24 -6.97 10.04
C ARG A 396 24.14 -5.81 10.47
N ASP A 397 24.75 -5.11 9.51
CA ASP A 397 25.67 -4.00 9.77
C ASP A 397 24.91 -2.67 9.94
N ALA A 398 23.61 -2.66 9.64
CA ALA A 398 22.77 -1.49 9.70
C ALA A 398 22.07 -1.29 11.06
N VAL A 399 22.03 -2.32 11.90
CA VAL A 399 21.29 -2.31 13.18
C VAL A 399 22.04 -1.53 14.26
N SER A 400 21.28 -0.90 15.16
CA SER A 400 21.82 -0.21 16.36
C SER A 400 22.31 -1.22 17.42
N ALA A 401 23.30 -0.83 18.19
CA ALA A 401 23.86 -1.65 19.27
C ALA A 401 22.95 -1.64 20.52
N HIS A 402 21.87 -2.40 20.49
CA HIS A 402 20.96 -2.58 21.62
C HIS A 402 21.12 -3.96 22.25
N SER A 403 20.82 -4.08 23.55
CA SER A 403 20.71 -5.39 24.20
C SER A 403 19.41 -6.10 23.84
N THR A 404 19.40 -7.43 23.91
CA THR A 404 18.19 -8.25 23.68
C THR A 404 17.03 -7.85 24.61
N LEU A 405 17.32 -7.52 25.87
CA LEU A 405 16.31 -7.07 26.83
C LEU A 405 15.67 -5.74 26.40
N GLN A 406 16.48 -4.74 25.98
CA GLN A 406 15.96 -3.45 25.49
C GLN A 406 15.05 -3.64 24.28
N MET A 407 15.46 -4.46 23.31
CA MET A 407 14.64 -4.74 22.12
C MET A 407 13.37 -5.52 22.45
N SER A 408 13.41 -6.45 23.42
CA SER A 408 12.21 -7.20 23.84
C SER A 408 11.19 -6.27 24.50
N ILE A 409 11.63 -5.37 25.40
CA ILE A 409 10.75 -4.38 26.05
C ILE A 409 10.18 -3.43 25.01
N SER A 410 11.02 -2.92 24.10
CA SER A 410 10.59 -2.03 23.02
C SER A 410 9.52 -2.69 22.14
N LEU A 411 9.77 -3.91 21.66
CA LEU A 411 8.81 -4.65 20.83
C LEU A 411 7.48 -4.87 21.56
N ALA A 412 7.50 -5.30 22.82
CA ALA A 412 6.30 -5.50 23.62
C ALA A 412 5.51 -4.19 23.78
N ALA A 413 6.18 -3.08 24.07
CA ALA A 413 5.56 -1.76 24.19
C ALA A 413 4.93 -1.33 22.86
N PHE A 414 5.62 -1.50 21.74
CA PHE A 414 5.07 -1.20 20.40
C PHE A 414 3.80 -2.00 20.12
N VAL A 415 3.82 -3.31 20.32
CA VAL A 415 2.65 -4.16 20.10
C VAL A 415 1.45 -3.69 20.95
N ILE A 416 1.66 -3.46 22.25
CA ILE A 416 0.59 -3.02 23.15
C ILE A 416 0.03 -1.65 22.73
N VAL A 417 0.89 -0.66 22.49
CA VAL A 417 0.48 0.70 22.12
C VAL A 417 -0.23 0.71 20.75
N TYR A 418 0.29 -0.05 19.78
CA TYR A 418 -0.33 -0.13 18.45
C TYR A 418 -1.74 -0.74 18.52
N PHE A 419 -1.92 -1.85 19.24
CA PHE A 419 -3.26 -2.43 19.39
C PHE A 419 -4.21 -1.53 20.17
N ALA A 420 -3.73 -0.82 21.19
CA ALA A 420 -4.56 0.13 21.95
C ALA A 420 -4.98 1.33 21.10
N VAL A 421 -4.02 2.02 20.46
CA VAL A 421 -4.29 3.27 19.71
C VAL A 421 -5.03 2.98 18.41
N PHE A 422 -4.47 2.10 17.56
CA PHE A 422 -5.05 1.81 16.25
C PHE A 422 -6.27 0.91 16.35
N GLY A 423 -6.39 0.08 17.39
CA GLY A 423 -7.59 -0.72 17.65
C GLY A 423 -8.82 0.14 17.81
N VAL A 424 -8.73 1.23 18.58
CA VAL A 424 -9.83 2.21 18.72
C VAL A 424 -10.17 2.85 17.37
N GLY A 425 -9.15 3.27 16.60
CA GLY A 425 -9.33 3.83 15.26
C GLY A 425 -10.05 2.86 14.31
N TYR A 426 -9.65 1.58 14.28
CA TYR A 426 -10.29 0.55 13.47
C TYR A 426 -11.74 0.27 13.90
N LEU A 427 -12.02 0.19 15.19
CA LEU A 427 -13.39 0.00 15.67
C LEU A 427 -14.30 1.15 15.25
N TYR A 428 -13.79 2.38 15.32
CA TYR A 428 -14.54 3.55 14.87
C TYR A 428 -14.73 3.56 13.35
N LEU A 429 -13.73 3.21 12.59
CA LEU A 429 -13.81 3.08 11.12
C LEU A 429 -14.84 2.02 10.73
N ILE A 430 -14.83 0.84 11.37
CA ILE A 430 -15.84 -0.21 11.14
C ILE A 430 -17.24 0.29 11.48
N ARG A 431 -17.40 1.08 12.56
CA ARG A 431 -18.68 1.68 12.90
C ARG A 431 -19.18 2.61 11.81
N LEU A 432 -18.33 3.49 11.27
CA LEU A 432 -18.69 4.37 10.17
C LEU A 432 -19.07 3.60 8.90
N LEU A 433 -18.30 2.59 8.55
CA LEU A 433 -18.60 1.73 7.40
C LEU A 433 -19.98 1.06 7.54
N LYS A 434 -20.33 0.60 8.76
CA LYS A 434 -21.63 -0.01 9.04
C LYS A 434 -22.80 0.98 8.98
N LEU A 435 -22.60 2.25 9.30
CA LEU A 435 -23.63 3.29 9.17
C LEU A 435 -23.96 3.56 7.70
N GLY A 436 -22.97 3.53 6.82
CA GLY A 436 -23.13 3.82 5.40
C GLY A 436 -23.37 5.29 5.08
N PRO A 437 -23.57 5.62 3.78
CA PRO A 437 -23.89 6.97 3.35
C PRO A 437 -25.25 7.44 3.89
N GLN A 438 -25.26 8.48 4.72
CA GLN A 438 -26.48 9.02 5.34
C GLN A 438 -27.22 9.98 4.40
N PRO A 439 -28.56 10.06 4.46
CA PRO A 439 -29.34 11.06 3.75
C PRO A 439 -28.94 12.48 4.13
N GLU A 440 -29.08 13.42 3.21
CA GLU A 440 -28.63 14.81 3.39
C GLU A 440 -29.37 15.56 4.52
N SER A 441 -30.61 15.21 4.79
CA SER A 441 -31.37 15.72 5.91
C SER A 441 -30.70 15.46 7.27
N GLU A 442 -30.06 14.34 7.44
CA GLU A 442 -29.31 13.98 8.65
C GLU A 442 -27.93 14.65 8.70
N LEU A 443 -27.30 14.90 7.55
CA LEU A 443 -26.04 15.64 7.47
C LEU A 443 -26.20 17.10 7.90
N ALA A 444 -27.33 17.74 7.54
CA ALA A 444 -27.65 19.10 7.94
C ALA A 444 -27.90 19.22 9.45
N LEU A 445 -28.56 18.23 10.04
CA LEU A 445 -28.82 18.19 11.49
C LEU A 445 -27.53 17.96 12.30
N ASN A 446 -26.64 17.13 11.83
CA ASN A 446 -25.35 16.85 12.49
C ASN A 446 -24.35 18.02 12.35
N SER A 447 -24.46 18.84 11.31
CA SER A 447 -23.57 19.99 11.10
C SER A 447 -23.95 21.20 12.00
N SER A 448 -25.19 21.28 12.45
CA SER A 448 -25.66 22.35 13.33
C SER A 448 -25.23 22.19 14.79
N GLY A 449 -24.76 21.01 15.17
CA GLY A 449 -24.33 20.71 16.54
C GLY A 449 -22.80 20.65 16.75
N THR A 450 -21.98 20.82 15.71
CA THR A 450 -20.50 20.78 15.85
C THR A 450 -20.01 22.18 16.31
N PRO A 451 -19.29 22.29 17.45
CA PRO A 451 -18.71 23.57 17.88
C PRO A 451 -17.79 24.13 16.78
N ALA A 452 -17.92 25.43 16.51
CA ALA A 452 -17.05 26.11 15.52
C ALA A 452 -15.57 26.17 15.93
N ARG A 453 -15.27 25.80 17.19
CA ARG A 453 -13.92 25.64 17.75
C ARG A 453 -13.90 24.45 18.69
N PRO A 454 -12.77 23.67 18.77
CA PRO A 454 -12.59 22.74 19.88
C PRO A 454 -12.74 23.52 21.19
N LEU A 455 -13.60 23.08 22.11
CA LEU A 455 -13.90 23.72 23.39
C LEU A 455 -14.92 24.91 23.37
N SER A 456 -15.58 25.26 22.26
CA SER A 456 -16.68 26.18 22.30
C SER A 456 -18.00 25.45 22.60
N ALA A 457 -18.82 26.03 23.48
CA ALA A 457 -20.18 25.54 23.72
C ALA A 457 -21.01 25.63 22.43
N PRO A 458 -21.92 24.68 22.16
CA PRO A 458 -22.79 24.77 21.00
C PRO A 458 -23.58 26.09 21.04
N ASP A 459 -23.60 26.81 19.92
CA ASP A 459 -24.46 27.98 19.79
C ASP A 459 -25.91 27.56 20.07
N LYS A 460 -26.60 28.41 20.79
CA LYS A 460 -28.01 28.17 21.19
C LYS A 460 -28.82 27.81 19.95
N LEU A 461 -29.59 26.73 20.06
CA LEU A 461 -30.61 26.37 19.07
C LEU A 461 -31.42 27.63 18.71
N PRO A 462 -31.73 27.87 17.42
CA PRO A 462 -32.65 28.89 17.02
C PRO A 462 -33.96 28.62 17.78
N SER A 463 -34.42 29.63 18.54
CA SER A 463 -35.71 29.59 19.18
C SER A 463 -36.78 29.27 18.14
N GLU A 464 -37.65 28.27 18.43
CA GLU A 464 -38.84 27.99 17.67
C GLU A 464 -39.61 29.32 17.51
N GLU A 465 -39.54 29.95 16.35
CA GLU A 465 -40.55 30.93 15.96
C GLU A 465 -41.84 30.16 15.64
N LYS A 466 -42.77 30.24 16.55
CA LYS A 466 -44.16 29.90 16.34
C LYS A 466 -44.73 30.78 15.22
N PHE A 467 -45.15 30.13 14.13
CA PHE A 467 -46.34 30.55 13.39
C PHE A 467 -47.08 29.32 12.84
#